data_2315ae78e399e9aa310d324e95e0230c
#
_entry.id   2315ae78e399e9aa310d324e95e0230c
#
_cell.length_a   1.000
_cell.length_b   1.000
_cell.length_c   1.000
_cell.angle_alpha   90.00
_cell.angle_beta   90.00
_cell.angle_gamma   90.00
#
_symmetry.space_group_name_H-M   'P 1'
#
loop_
_entity.id
_entity.type
_entity.pdbx_description
1 polymer ?
#
loop_
_entity_poly.entity_id
_entity_poly.type
_entity_poly.pdbx_seq_one_letter_code
_entity_poly.pdbx_strand_id
1 'polypeptide(L)'
;MRSSSTLAMLFILFGSGLSQTIKAQLTYPLDSTILAIDVVLDSTHVDIPWEILWGPDDRLWMTDGPLITRWDPVSDVIDTLLDRGYGNGLGMALHPDFPSTPIVMAVFDTGAYYGNTGSICEVSRLTYDAINDTLVNETVLFTYYHAGEHAGGRVLFDTSGYVLLTTADYWLNGPDTLFSPVGKTLRFATDGSVPPDNPRADHKWTWGHRNPQGLAMLPNGAVVNTEHGQMPFSNEINLLHRNEDHGYPYYDGTTCFLIPDTCNSTTYTYTHPIRTFSHPPAGCEFYTSNAIPEFQNKLITGILWHRGIMLFDFNAALDSVVGEEYLEGGAFDLMWRNRDIAIRPDGSFYLITNDRMDARIRWVHPDPSTSSFEAAPQDHAVRMWPNPTSDRLTVMADGDATIELLDMQGRSTNIAMHRMGDRFLFDMAALPSGLYAVRVIQAGTSVTQRVVKR
;
A
#
# COMPACT_ATOMS: atom_id res chain seq x y z
N MET A 1 62.37 -48.02 34.65
CA MET A 1 61.72 -47.51 33.43
C MET A 1 60.24 -47.26 33.70
N ARG A 2 59.87 -46.08 34.01
CA ARG A 2 58.48 -45.63 34.07
C ARG A 2 58.38 -44.27 33.35
N SER A 3 57.68 -44.24 32.23
CA SER A 3 57.43 -43.06 31.44
C SER A 3 56.28 -42.26 32.07
N SER A 4 56.53 -40.97 32.32
CA SER A 4 55.55 -40.00 32.77
C SER A 4 54.85 -39.42 31.57
N SER A 5 53.56 -39.64 31.43
CA SER A 5 52.73 -38.98 30.41
C SER A 5 52.16 -37.69 31.01
N THR A 6 52.59 -36.56 30.50
CA THR A 6 52.04 -35.24 30.84
C THR A 6 50.73 -35.01 30.06
N LEU A 7 49.63 -34.90 30.77
CA LEU A 7 48.32 -34.60 30.23
C LEU A 7 48.19 -33.06 30.04
N ALA A 8 48.19 -32.60 28.81
CA ALA A 8 47.94 -31.18 28.50
C ALA A 8 46.41 -30.95 28.49
N MET A 9 45.95 -30.15 29.44
CA MET A 9 44.55 -29.73 29.55
C MET A 9 44.27 -28.56 28.62
N LEU A 10 43.55 -28.84 27.52
CA LEU A 10 43.13 -27.85 26.57
C LEU A 10 41.90 -27.12 27.12
N PHE A 11 42.03 -25.83 27.50
CA PHE A 11 40.91 -24.97 27.84
C PHE A 11 40.24 -24.52 26.53
N ILE A 12 39.05 -25.06 26.24
CA ILE A 12 38.16 -24.53 25.21
C ILE A 12 37.38 -23.39 25.83
N LEU A 13 37.72 -22.18 25.45
CA LEU A 13 36.89 -20.99 25.70
C LEU A 13 35.61 -21.12 24.86
N PHE A 14 34.51 -21.43 25.52
CA PHE A 14 33.17 -21.24 24.93
C PHE A 14 32.92 -19.74 24.82
N GLY A 15 33.14 -19.18 23.64
CA GLY A 15 32.58 -17.88 23.27
C GLY A 15 31.06 -18.03 23.28
N SER A 16 30.40 -17.14 24.04
CA SER A 16 28.95 -16.94 23.99
C SER A 16 28.60 -16.35 22.62
N GLY A 17 28.53 -17.19 21.60
CA GLY A 17 27.93 -16.82 20.32
C GLY A 17 26.44 -16.70 20.54
N LEU A 18 25.90 -15.48 20.38
CA LEU A 18 24.50 -15.24 20.17
C LEU A 18 24.08 -16.16 19.00
N SER A 19 23.30 -17.19 19.30
CA SER A 19 22.65 -18.02 18.31
C SER A 19 21.57 -17.15 17.66
N GLN A 20 21.93 -16.40 16.62
CA GLN A 20 20.92 -15.91 15.69
C GLN A 20 20.28 -17.15 15.07
N THR A 21 19.07 -17.45 15.46
CA THR A 21 18.22 -18.39 14.76
C THR A 21 18.06 -17.81 13.35
N ILE A 22 18.76 -18.38 12.37
CA ILE A 22 18.54 -18.10 10.95
C ILE A 22 17.12 -18.60 10.68
N LYS A 23 16.13 -17.70 10.74
CA LYS A 23 14.79 -17.98 10.19
C LYS A 23 15.02 -18.26 8.70
N ALA A 24 14.57 -19.40 8.22
CA ALA A 24 14.67 -19.71 6.80
C ALA A 24 13.92 -18.61 6.04
N GLN A 25 14.65 -17.83 5.25
CA GLN A 25 14.09 -16.83 4.38
C GLN A 25 13.25 -17.53 3.31
N LEU A 26 11.99 -17.14 3.18
CA LEU A 26 11.13 -17.64 2.12
C LEU A 26 11.41 -16.80 0.86
N THR A 27 11.47 -17.47 -0.28
CA THR A 27 11.67 -16.78 -1.57
C THR A 27 10.57 -17.15 -2.57
N TYR A 28 10.29 -16.24 -3.48
CA TYR A 28 9.35 -16.43 -4.57
C TYR A 28 9.94 -15.89 -5.88
N PRO A 29 10.17 -16.74 -6.90
CA PRO A 29 10.71 -16.29 -8.17
C PRO A 29 9.64 -15.61 -9.02
N LEU A 30 9.95 -14.44 -9.54
CA LEU A 30 9.26 -13.76 -10.64
C LEU A 30 10.09 -13.91 -11.92
N ASP A 31 9.69 -13.28 -13.00
CA ASP A 31 10.37 -13.39 -14.31
C ASP A 31 11.82 -12.87 -14.27
N SER A 32 12.06 -11.74 -13.61
CA SER A 32 13.38 -11.11 -13.51
C SER A 32 13.85 -10.86 -12.08
N THR A 33 12.97 -10.98 -11.10
CA THR A 33 13.21 -10.69 -9.68
C THR A 33 12.95 -11.95 -8.84
N ILE A 34 13.73 -12.18 -7.82
CA ILE A 34 13.36 -13.11 -6.75
C ILE A 34 12.92 -12.27 -5.55
N LEU A 35 11.71 -12.51 -5.07
CA LEU A 35 11.23 -11.90 -3.84
C LEU A 35 11.75 -12.67 -2.64
N ALA A 36 12.24 -11.95 -1.65
CA ALA A 36 12.43 -12.43 -0.29
C ALA A 36 11.21 -12.04 0.54
N ILE A 37 10.78 -12.94 1.41
CA ILE A 37 9.57 -12.79 2.24
C ILE A 37 9.93 -13.16 3.68
N ASP A 38 10.07 -12.16 4.52
CA ASP A 38 10.46 -12.29 5.91
C ASP A 38 9.28 -12.05 6.85
N VAL A 39 9.05 -12.93 7.81
CA VAL A 39 8.11 -12.65 8.91
C VAL A 39 8.80 -11.69 9.88
N VAL A 40 8.29 -10.46 9.93
CA VAL A 40 8.84 -9.42 10.82
C VAL A 40 8.08 -9.35 12.14
N LEU A 41 6.75 -9.50 12.13
CA LEU A 41 5.93 -9.64 13.34
C LEU A 41 5.04 -10.87 13.21
N ASP A 42 4.81 -11.59 14.29
CA ASP A 42 3.95 -12.76 14.36
C ASP A 42 2.85 -12.61 15.43
N SER A 43 2.07 -13.65 15.66
CA SER A 43 0.94 -13.67 16.60
C SER A 43 1.33 -13.47 18.07
N THR A 44 2.62 -13.32 18.40
CA THR A 44 3.06 -12.88 19.72
C THR A 44 3.16 -11.36 19.83
N HIS A 45 3.08 -10.66 18.69
CA HIS A 45 3.23 -9.23 18.56
C HIS A 45 1.93 -8.54 18.12
N VAL A 46 1.10 -9.21 17.30
CA VAL A 46 -0.15 -8.72 16.75
C VAL A 46 -1.26 -9.77 16.93
N ASP A 47 -2.51 -9.32 17.17
CA ASP A 47 -3.65 -10.21 17.40
C ASP A 47 -4.51 -10.37 16.13
N ILE A 48 -5.11 -9.28 15.65
CA ILE A 48 -5.97 -9.28 14.48
C ILE A 48 -5.79 -7.99 13.66
N PRO A 49 -4.60 -7.76 13.10
CA PRO A 49 -4.33 -6.54 12.35
C PRO A 49 -5.23 -6.45 11.13
N TRP A 50 -5.79 -5.26 10.86
CA TRP A 50 -6.73 -5.08 9.77
C TRP A 50 -6.25 -4.08 8.70
N GLU A 51 -5.79 -2.91 9.10
CA GLU A 51 -5.18 -1.88 8.25
C GLU A 51 -3.72 -1.74 8.59
N ILE A 52 -2.87 -1.60 7.58
CA ILE A 52 -1.50 -1.14 7.74
C ILE A 52 -1.23 0.00 6.77
N LEU A 53 -0.42 0.95 7.19
CA LEU A 53 0.09 2.01 6.33
C LEU A 53 1.52 2.39 6.71
N TRP A 54 2.32 2.75 5.73
CA TRP A 54 3.64 3.31 5.96
C TRP A 54 3.54 4.79 6.27
N GLY A 55 3.88 5.19 7.49
CA GLY A 55 3.81 6.58 7.93
C GLY A 55 4.97 7.43 7.40
N PRO A 56 4.80 8.76 7.38
CA PRO A 56 5.88 9.70 7.01
C PRO A 56 6.99 9.80 8.06
N ASP A 57 6.85 9.08 9.17
CA ASP A 57 7.81 8.90 10.26
C ASP A 57 8.68 7.64 10.08
N ASP A 58 8.65 7.03 8.89
CA ASP A 58 9.33 5.79 8.55
C ASP A 58 8.97 4.60 9.45
N ARG A 59 7.70 4.56 9.90
CA ARG A 59 7.15 3.50 10.74
C ARG A 59 5.88 2.92 10.15
N LEU A 60 5.60 1.67 10.51
CA LEU A 60 4.39 0.97 10.12
C LEU A 60 3.28 1.21 11.15
N TRP A 61 2.27 1.96 10.76
CA TRP A 61 1.06 2.17 11.55
C TRP A 61 0.08 1.04 11.29
N MET A 62 -0.66 0.61 12.32
CA MET A 62 -1.63 -0.47 12.16
C MET A 62 -2.80 -0.35 13.12
N THR A 63 -3.97 -0.80 12.68
CA THR A 63 -5.09 -1.14 13.56
C THR A 63 -4.98 -2.60 13.94
N ASP A 64 -5.10 -2.92 15.23
CA ASP A 64 -4.98 -4.29 15.75
C ASP A 64 -5.95 -4.51 16.92
N GLY A 65 -7.08 -5.16 16.66
CA GLY A 65 -8.17 -5.24 17.63
C GLY A 65 -8.60 -3.85 18.09
N PRO A 66 -8.68 -3.55 19.41
CA PRO A 66 -9.08 -2.24 19.91
C PRO A 66 -7.95 -1.19 19.83
N LEU A 67 -6.78 -1.56 19.34
CA LEU A 67 -5.58 -0.75 19.36
C LEU A 67 -5.34 -0.03 18.03
N ILE A 68 -4.69 1.12 18.10
CA ILE A 68 -3.84 1.66 17.03
C ILE A 68 -2.42 1.60 17.54
N THR A 69 -1.57 0.88 16.82
CA THR A 69 -0.17 0.68 17.16
C THR A 69 0.73 1.14 16.03
N ARG A 70 2.01 1.30 16.35
CA ARG A 70 3.03 1.72 15.40
C ARG A 70 4.32 0.96 15.65
N TRP A 71 4.81 0.27 14.65
CA TRP A 71 6.06 -0.48 14.70
C TRP A 71 7.20 0.27 14.03
N ASP A 72 8.33 0.36 14.72
CA ASP A 72 9.59 0.87 14.18
C ASP A 72 10.46 -0.30 13.71
N PRO A 73 10.68 -0.48 12.40
CA PRO A 73 11.46 -1.60 11.87
C PRO A 73 12.97 -1.50 12.18
N VAL A 74 13.45 -0.35 12.65
CA VAL A 74 14.88 -0.15 12.99
C VAL A 74 15.16 -0.55 14.44
N SER A 75 14.33 -0.10 15.37
CA SER A 75 14.47 -0.42 16.80
C SER A 75 13.73 -1.70 17.20
N ASP A 76 12.86 -2.23 16.33
CA ASP A 76 11.97 -3.38 16.58
C ASP A 76 11.02 -3.17 17.76
N VAL A 77 10.56 -1.91 17.95
CA VAL A 77 9.66 -1.53 19.03
C VAL A 77 8.26 -1.28 18.47
N ILE A 78 7.24 -1.78 19.16
CA ILE A 78 5.84 -1.48 18.91
C ILE A 78 5.34 -0.50 19.98
N ASP A 79 4.92 0.67 19.53
CA ASP A 79 4.27 1.67 20.39
C ASP A 79 2.76 1.56 20.30
N THR A 80 2.06 1.55 21.43
CA THR A 80 0.60 1.66 21.45
C THR A 80 0.21 3.12 21.50
N LEU A 81 -0.35 3.62 20.39
CA LEU A 81 -0.76 5.01 20.26
C LEU A 81 -2.18 5.27 20.79
N LEU A 82 -3.05 4.27 20.71
CA LEU A 82 -4.42 4.28 21.23
C LEU A 82 -4.80 2.89 21.73
N ASP A 83 -5.44 2.84 22.89
CA ASP A 83 -6.16 1.66 23.38
C ASP A 83 -7.60 2.08 23.75
N ARG A 84 -8.57 1.65 22.96
CA ARG A 84 -9.99 1.92 23.24
C ARG A 84 -10.57 0.97 24.28
N GLY A 85 -9.89 -0.15 24.52
CA GLY A 85 -10.40 -1.21 25.41
C GLY A 85 -11.62 -1.97 24.87
N TYR A 86 -12.14 -1.63 23.70
CA TYR A 86 -13.27 -2.31 23.04
C TYR A 86 -13.27 -2.08 21.52
N GLY A 87 -13.98 -2.95 20.83
CA GLY A 87 -14.15 -2.90 19.37
C GLY A 87 -12.95 -3.49 18.62
N ASN A 88 -13.02 -3.43 17.30
CA ASN A 88 -11.94 -3.82 16.41
C ASN A 88 -11.69 -2.70 15.41
N GLY A 89 -10.46 -2.24 15.31
CA GLY A 89 -10.05 -1.29 14.28
C GLY A 89 -10.19 -1.92 12.89
N LEU A 90 -10.80 -1.16 12.01
CA LEU A 90 -10.86 -1.42 10.57
C LEU A 90 -9.89 -0.47 9.87
N GLY A 91 -10.36 0.30 8.87
CA GLY A 91 -9.54 1.24 8.13
C GLY A 91 -9.00 2.40 8.96
N MET A 92 -7.84 2.88 8.56
CA MET A 92 -7.18 4.05 9.12
C MET A 92 -6.47 4.83 8.02
N ALA A 93 -6.44 6.16 8.15
CA ALA A 93 -5.67 7.02 7.25
C ALA A 93 -5.07 8.20 8.01
N LEU A 94 -3.81 8.53 7.70
CA LEU A 94 -3.15 9.76 8.15
C LEU A 94 -3.50 10.90 7.19
N HIS A 95 -3.68 12.12 7.72
CA HIS A 95 -3.89 13.29 6.88
C HIS A 95 -2.72 13.47 5.91
N PRO A 96 -2.95 13.89 4.64
CA PRO A 96 -1.86 14.04 3.65
C PRO A 96 -0.72 14.96 4.10
N ASP A 97 -1.03 15.96 4.94
CA ASP A 97 -0.03 16.87 5.53
C ASP A 97 0.44 16.42 6.93
N PHE A 98 0.26 15.16 7.30
CA PHE A 98 0.75 14.64 8.58
C PHE A 98 2.30 14.70 8.61
N PRO A 99 2.94 15.10 9.71
CA PRO A 99 2.38 15.44 11.02
C PRO A 99 2.01 16.93 11.20
N SER A 100 2.18 17.79 10.19
CA SER A 100 1.84 19.21 10.28
C SER A 100 0.35 19.43 10.55
N THR A 101 -0.50 18.60 9.98
CA THR A 101 -1.90 18.44 10.33
C THR A 101 -2.06 17.10 11.03
N PRO A 102 -2.03 17.04 12.38
CA PRO A 102 -1.90 15.80 13.12
C PRO A 102 -3.23 15.04 13.25
N ILE A 103 -3.95 14.89 12.15
CA ILE A 103 -5.24 14.21 12.10
C ILE A 103 -5.05 12.78 11.62
N VAL A 104 -5.67 11.85 12.35
CA VAL A 104 -5.82 10.45 11.99
C VAL A 104 -7.30 10.13 11.93
N MET A 105 -7.74 9.56 10.82
CA MET A 105 -9.08 9.03 10.65
C MET A 105 -9.06 7.53 10.87
N ALA A 106 -9.99 7.00 11.63
CA ALA A 106 -10.09 5.56 11.90
C ALA A 106 -11.54 5.10 11.98
N VAL A 107 -11.77 3.85 11.64
CA VAL A 107 -13.07 3.18 11.75
C VAL A 107 -12.94 2.04 12.73
N PHE A 108 -13.88 1.93 13.64
CA PHE A 108 -13.93 0.86 14.63
C PHE A 108 -15.28 0.14 14.60
N ASP A 109 -15.25 -1.17 14.39
CA ASP A 109 -16.41 -2.01 14.66
C ASP A 109 -16.53 -2.23 16.18
N THR A 110 -17.59 -1.72 16.75
CA THR A 110 -17.78 -1.74 18.22
C THR A 110 -18.07 -3.13 18.77
N GLY A 111 -18.41 -4.10 17.93
CA GLY A 111 -18.90 -5.41 18.35
C GLY A 111 -20.28 -5.36 19.01
N ALA A 112 -20.91 -4.18 19.05
CA ALA A 112 -22.25 -3.98 19.59
C ALA A 112 -23.30 -4.43 18.58
N TYR A 113 -23.84 -5.62 18.77
CA TYR A 113 -24.81 -6.21 17.85
C TYR A 113 -26.18 -5.52 17.95
N TYR A 114 -26.69 -5.08 16.81
CA TYR A 114 -28.05 -4.58 16.66
C TYR A 114 -28.96 -5.71 16.18
N GLY A 115 -29.88 -6.14 17.03
CA GLY A 115 -30.88 -7.15 16.65
C GLY A 115 -30.36 -8.54 16.30
N ASN A 116 -29.27 -9.00 16.87
CA ASN A 116 -28.60 -10.32 16.67
C ASN A 116 -27.99 -10.59 15.29
N THR A 117 -27.92 -9.64 14.38
CA THR A 117 -27.46 -9.90 12.99
C THR A 117 -26.43 -8.92 12.44
N GLY A 118 -26.08 -7.87 13.16
CA GLY A 118 -25.12 -6.86 12.68
C GLY A 118 -24.41 -6.11 13.80
N SER A 119 -23.51 -5.24 13.46
CA SER A 119 -22.75 -4.41 14.37
C SER A 119 -22.76 -2.94 13.94
N ILE A 120 -22.19 -2.08 14.77
CA ILE A 120 -22.09 -0.64 14.55
C ILE A 120 -20.61 -0.31 14.33
N CYS A 121 -20.32 0.37 13.23
CA CYS A 121 -19.04 1.02 13.02
C CYS A 121 -19.10 2.48 13.47
N GLU A 122 -18.09 2.90 14.20
CA GLU A 122 -17.83 4.30 14.58
C GLU A 122 -16.72 4.85 13.66
N VAL A 123 -17.00 6.01 13.07
CA VAL A 123 -16.03 6.75 12.26
C VAL A 123 -15.45 7.85 13.14
N SER A 124 -14.20 7.69 13.52
CA SER A 124 -13.52 8.54 14.49
C SER A 124 -12.45 9.42 13.83
N ARG A 125 -12.40 10.65 14.31
CA ARG A 125 -11.27 11.55 14.11
C ARG A 125 -10.44 11.58 15.39
N LEU A 126 -9.14 11.40 15.25
CA LEU A 126 -8.15 11.46 16.32
C LEU A 126 -7.12 12.55 16.04
N THR A 127 -6.47 13.02 17.08
CA THR A 127 -5.34 13.96 16.96
C THR A 127 -4.07 13.29 17.48
N TYR A 128 -3.00 13.33 16.72
CA TYR A 128 -1.70 12.85 17.15
C TYR A 128 -1.02 13.92 18.01
N ASP A 129 -0.69 13.55 19.25
CA ASP A 129 0.12 14.35 20.18
C ASP A 129 1.59 13.94 20.04
N ALA A 130 2.37 14.73 19.31
CA ALA A 130 3.79 14.45 19.07
C ALA A 130 4.68 14.61 20.32
N ILE A 131 4.18 15.25 21.41
CA ILE A 131 4.95 15.41 22.64
C ILE A 131 4.89 14.14 23.47
N ASN A 132 3.70 13.56 23.57
CA ASN A 132 3.46 12.35 24.36
C ASN A 132 3.49 11.07 23.51
N ASP A 133 3.64 11.23 22.19
CA ASP A 133 3.65 10.15 21.21
C ASP A 133 2.41 9.24 21.32
N THR A 134 1.23 9.84 21.24
CA THR A 134 -0.05 9.14 21.43
C THR A 134 -1.17 9.79 20.63
N LEU A 135 -2.25 9.05 20.42
CA LEU A 135 -3.49 9.57 19.81
C LEU A 135 -4.45 10.02 20.92
N VAL A 136 -4.93 11.24 20.77
CA VAL A 136 -5.82 11.90 21.74
C VAL A 136 -7.03 12.53 21.06
N ASN A 137 -7.96 13.08 21.86
CA ASN A 137 -9.12 13.84 21.40
C ASN A 137 -9.97 13.07 20.36
N GLU A 138 -10.19 11.78 20.62
CA GLU A 138 -11.10 11.00 19.78
C GLU A 138 -12.48 11.66 19.74
N THR A 139 -12.99 11.85 18.52
CA THR A 139 -14.33 12.35 18.24
C THR A 139 -15.00 11.42 17.25
N VAL A 140 -16.07 10.76 17.67
CA VAL A 140 -16.93 9.98 16.75
C VAL A 140 -17.75 10.96 15.93
N LEU A 141 -17.49 11.01 14.63
CA LEU A 141 -18.15 11.93 13.70
C LEU A 141 -19.56 11.44 13.33
N PHE A 142 -19.67 10.16 13.04
CA PHE A 142 -20.95 9.47 12.78
C PHE A 142 -20.76 7.95 12.89
N THR A 143 -21.87 7.24 12.82
CA THR A 143 -21.90 5.77 12.88
C THR A 143 -22.67 5.22 11.68
N TYR A 144 -22.34 3.98 11.30
CA TYR A 144 -23.13 3.20 10.35
C TYR A 144 -23.27 1.75 10.80
N TYR A 145 -24.32 1.11 10.30
CA TYR A 145 -24.56 -0.31 10.58
C TYR A 145 -23.96 -1.18 9.52
N HIS A 146 -23.53 -2.38 9.88
CA HIS A 146 -23.19 -3.42 8.94
C HIS A 146 -23.79 -4.75 9.36
N ALA A 147 -23.97 -5.68 8.43
CA ALA A 147 -24.53 -7.00 8.67
C ALA A 147 -23.43 -8.06 8.65
N GLY A 148 -23.35 -8.81 9.74
CA GLY A 148 -22.45 -9.96 9.83
C GLY A 148 -20.98 -9.59 9.55
N GLU A 149 -20.41 -10.18 8.51
CA GLU A 149 -19.00 -10.01 8.14
C GLU A 149 -18.76 -8.87 7.13
N HIS A 150 -19.80 -8.18 6.68
CA HIS A 150 -19.73 -7.13 5.68
C HIS A 150 -19.69 -5.74 6.34
N ALA A 151 -18.51 -5.26 6.65
CA ALA A 151 -18.35 -3.94 7.27
C ALA A 151 -17.91 -2.84 6.27
N GLY A 152 -17.25 -3.18 5.16
CA GLY A 152 -16.49 -2.18 4.41
C GLY A 152 -15.36 -1.65 5.27
N GLY A 153 -15.34 -0.34 5.53
CA GLY A 153 -14.49 0.29 6.54
C GLY A 153 -13.15 0.80 6.05
N ARG A 154 -12.83 0.75 4.75
CA ARG A 154 -11.62 1.37 4.21
C ARG A 154 -11.72 2.87 4.21
N VAL A 155 -10.63 3.54 4.56
CA VAL A 155 -10.52 4.99 4.64
C VAL A 155 -9.34 5.46 3.81
N LEU A 156 -9.55 6.52 3.02
CA LEU A 156 -8.53 7.16 2.20
C LEU A 156 -8.78 8.67 2.15
N PHE A 157 -7.75 9.48 2.14
CA PHE A 157 -7.87 10.89 1.79
C PHE A 157 -7.80 11.07 0.27
N ASP A 158 -8.75 11.81 -0.30
CA ASP A 158 -8.69 12.19 -1.72
C ASP A 158 -7.69 13.34 -1.96
N THR A 159 -7.47 13.67 -3.22
CA THR A 159 -6.54 14.75 -3.63
C THR A 159 -6.96 16.15 -3.16
N SER A 160 -8.20 16.31 -2.69
CA SER A 160 -8.74 17.56 -2.16
C SER A 160 -8.66 17.63 -0.63
N GLY A 161 -8.15 16.57 0.02
CA GLY A 161 -8.04 16.46 1.47
C GLY A 161 -9.35 16.06 2.17
N TYR A 162 -10.35 15.59 1.43
CA TYR A 162 -11.55 14.99 2.00
C TYR A 162 -11.35 13.48 2.20
N VAL A 163 -12.12 12.94 3.13
CA VAL A 163 -12.07 11.52 3.50
C VAL A 163 -13.04 10.73 2.66
N LEU A 164 -12.58 9.67 2.03
CA LEU A 164 -13.40 8.63 1.42
C LEU A 164 -13.49 7.45 2.38
N LEU A 165 -14.68 6.90 2.55
CA LEU A 165 -14.97 5.76 3.41
C LEU A 165 -15.85 4.77 2.66
N THR A 166 -15.44 3.52 2.61
CA THR A 166 -16.29 2.44 2.08
C THR A 166 -17.20 1.87 3.16
N THR A 167 -18.46 1.64 2.84
CA THR A 167 -19.43 0.95 3.70
C THR A 167 -20.05 -0.22 2.94
N ALA A 168 -20.25 -1.33 3.61
CA ALA A 168 -20.86 -2.50 2.99
C ALA A 168 -22.38 -2.49 3.08
N ASP A 169 -23.02 -3.39 2.32
CA ASP A 169 -24.46 -3.58 2.32
C ASP A 169 -24.98 -4.13 3.66
N TYR A 170 -26.26 -3.92 3.90
CA TYR A 170 -26.98 -4.48 5.05
C TYR A 170 -27.87 -5.64 4.58
N TRP A 171 -27.28 -6.74 4.14
CA TRP A 171 -28.00 -7.92 3.68
C TRP A 171 -29.27 -7.63 2.86
N LEU A 172 -29.55 -8.36 1.84
CA LEU A 172 -30.68 -8.47 0.92
C LEU A 172 -32.08 -7.95 1.36
N ASN A 173 -32.23 -7.30 2.51
CA ASN A 173 -33.49 -6.91 3.11
C ASN A 173 -34.01 -5.55 2.65
N GLY A 174 -33.61 -5.09 1.50
CA GLY A 174 -34.17 -3.91 0.88
C GLY A 174 -33.23 -3.35 -0.17
N PRO A 175 -33.78 -2.70 -1.19
CA PRO A 175 -32.96 -1.96 -2.12
C PRO A 175 -32.12 -0.97 -1.33
N ASP A 176 -30.87 -0.84 -1.74
CA ASP A 176 -30.02 0.24 -1.27
C ASP A 176 -30.78 1.57 -1.43
N THR A 177 -31.42 2.00 -0.34
CA THR A 177 -32.11 3.26 -0.38
C THR A 177 -31.06 4.35 -0.41
N LEU A 178 -31.19 5.30 -1.33
CA LEU A 178 -30.34 6.49 -1.41
C LEU A 178 -30.23 7.26 -0.08
N PHE A 179 -30.98 6.87 0.94
CA PHE A 179 -31.02 7.50 2.26
C PHE A 179 -30.19 6.75 3.31
N SER A 180 -29.75 5.53 3.03
CA SER A 180 -28.88 4.75 3.93
C SER A 180 -27.40 5.06 3.69
N PRO A 181 -26.55 5.11 4.73
CA PRO A 181 -25.08 5.21 4.57
C PRO A 181 -24.40 3.90 4.18
N VAL A 182 -25.13 2.77 4.10
CA VAL A 182 -24.57 1.44 3.79
C VAL A 182 -24.57 1.14 2.30
N GLY A 183 -23.66 0.32 1.84
CA GLY A 183 -23.47 0.00 0.42
C GLY A 183 -22.99 1.21 -0.41
N LYS A 184 -22.10 2.02 0.17
CA LYS A 184 -21.67 3.31 -0.37
C LYS A 184 -20.15 3.48 -0.34
N THR A 185 -19.67 4.41 -1.16
CA THR A 185 -18.51 5.19 -0.78
C THR A 185 -19.01 6.54 -0.28
N LEU A 186 -18.66 6.89 0.95
CA LEU A 186 -18.98 8.18 1.57
C LEU A 186 -17.79 9.12 1.42
N ARG A 187 -18.07 10.45 1.27
CA ARG A 187 -17.05 11.50 1.21
C ARG A 187 -17.41 12.64 2.13
N PHE A 188 -16.50 13.00 3.04
CA PHE A 188 -16.74 13.99 4.09
C PHE A 188 -15.43 14.71 4.48
N ALA A 189 -15.56 15.88 5.09
CA ALA A 189 -14.44 16.61 5.66
C ALA A 189 -13.98 15.99 6.99
N THR A 190 -12.79 16.35 7.46
CA THR A 190 -12.23 15.81 8.71
C THR A 190 -13.02 16.17 9.97
N ASP A 191 -13.94 17.13 9.89
CA ASP A 191 -14.87 17.48 10.96
C ASP A 191 -16.25 16.77 10.82
N GLY A 192 -16.40 15.90 9.84
CA GLY A 192 -17.64 15.19 9.53
C GLY A 192 -18.62 15.97 8.65
N SER A 193 -18.32 17.20 8.26
CA SER A 193 -19.20 17.99 7.40
C SER A 193 -19.21 17.49 5.96
N VAL A 194 -20.32 17.79 5.26
CA VAL A 194 -20.46 17.44 3.83
C VAL A 194 -19.66 18.41 2.96
N PRO A 195 -18.75 17.91 2.12
CA PRO A 195 -18.04 18.74 1.15
C PRO A 195 -18.99 19.46 0.19
N PRO A 196 -18.75 20.75 -0.14
CA PRO A 196 -19.67 21.53 -0.97
C PRO A 196 -19.76 21.04 -2.41
N ASP A 197 -18.79 20.28 -2.85
CA ASP A 197 -18.71 19.67 -4.19
C ASP A 197 -19.21 18.23 -4.22
N ASN A 198 -19.77 17.69 -3.13
CA ASN A 198 -20.42 16.39 -3.17
C ASN A 198 -21.63 16.42 -4.14
N PRO A 199 -21.97 15.29 -4.80
CA PRO A 199 -23.04 15.26 -5.78
C PRO A 199 -24.42 15.61 -5.20
N ARG A 200 -24.55 15.40 -3.90
CA ARG A 200 -25.77 15.66 -3.11
C ARG A 200 -25.37 16.42 -1.85
N ALA A 201 -26.35 17.01 -1.18
CA ALA A 201 -26.15 17.65 0.13
C ALA A 201 -26.07 16.60 1.25
N ASP A 202 -25.36 15.51 1.01
CA ASP A 202 -25.08 14.42 1.95
C ASP A 202 -23.68 13.81 1.66
N HIS A 203 -23.26 12.83 2.45
CA HIS A 203 -21.93 12.23 2.35
C HIS A 203 -21.76 11.25 1.19
N LYS A 204 -22.82 10.88 0.46
CA LYS A 204 -22.73 9.86 -0.57
C LYS A 204 -21.94 10.35 -1.78
N TRP A 205 -20.90 9.60 -2.13
CA TRP A 205 -20.07 9.78 -3.32
C TRP A 205 -20.49 8.85 -4.43
N THR A 206 -20.52 7.54 -4.12
CA THR A 206 -21.04 6.46 -4.98
C THR A 206 -21.97 5.54 -4.17
N TRP A 207 -22.74 4.70 -4.85
CA TRP A 207 -23.61 3.70 -4.24
C TRP A 207 -23.68 2.43 -5.06
N GLY A 208 -24.48 1.45 -4.63
CA GLY A 208 -24.60 0.17 -5.32
C GLY A 208 -23.40 -0.74 -5.06
N HIS A 209 -22.84 -0.67 -3.86
CA HIS A 209 -21.72 -1.50 -3.41
C HIS A 209 -22.22 -2.61 -2.47
N ARG A 210 -21.58 -3.79 -2.56
CA ARG A 210 -21.86 -4.93 -1.70
C ARG A 210 -20.93 -4.96 -0.48
N ASN A 211 -19.63 -5.19 -0.69
CA ASN A 211 -18.65 -5.25 0.40
C ASN A 211 -17.26 -4.83 -0.07
N PRO A 212 -17.03 -3.54 -0.26
CA PRO A 212 -15.73 -3.01 -0.68
C PRO A 212 -14.70 -3.14 0.45
N GLN A 213 -13.57 -3.81 0.17
CA GLN A 213 -12.55 -4.18 1.13
C GLN A 213 -11.20 -3.52 0.89
N GLY A 214 -10.95 -2.97 -0.28
CA GLY A 214 -9.78 -2.18 -0.61
C GLY A 214 -10.17 -0.81 -1.16
N LEU A 215 -9.28 0.17 -1.00
CA LEU A 215 -9.43 1.52 -1.53
C LEU A 215 -8.03 2.05 -1.83
N ALA A 216 -7.77 2.43 -3.07
CA ALA A 216 -6.46 2.91 -3.49
C ALA A 216 -6.57 4.12 -4.42
N MET A 217 -5.60 5.04 -4.30
CA MET A 217 -5.47 6.17 -5.22
C MET A 217 -4.52 5.80 -6.36
N LEU A 218 -4.95 6.04 -7.58
CA LEU A 218 -4.14 5.89 -8.77
C LEU A 218 -3.24 7.12 -8.99
N PRO A 219 -2.14 7.01 -9.76
CA PRO A 219 -1.22 8.12 -10.02
C PRO A 219 -1.85 9.36 -10.67
N ASN A 220 -3.00 9.22 -11.34
CA ASN A 220 -3.76 10.32 -11.93
C ASN A 220 -4.73 11.00 -10.95
N GLY A 221 -4.78 10.52 -9.68
CA GLY A 221 -5.67 11.02 -8.64
C GLY A 221 -7.07 10.38 -8.64
N ALA A 222 -7.37 9.48 -9.57
CA ALA A 222 -8.58 8.67 -9.51
C ALA A 222 -8.49 7.64 -8.37
N VAL A 223 -9.64 7.19 -7.90
CA VAL A 223 -9.72 6.21 -6.81
C VAL A 223 -10.40 4.95 -7.29
N VAL A 224 -9.84 3.81 -6.93
CA VAL A 224 -10.42 2.50 -7.17
C VAL A 224 -10.75 1.81 -5.85
N ASN A 225 -11.79 0.98 -5.86
CA ASN A 225 -12.01 0.01 -4.80
C ASN A 225 -11.88 -1.42 -5.33
N THR A 226 -11.57 -2.33 -4.41
CA THR A 226 -11.71 -3.78 -4.61
C THR A 226 -12.87 -4.26 -3.76
N GLU A 227 -13.75 -5.09 -4.32
CA GLU A 227 -15.03 -5.42 -3.72
C GLU A 227 -15.35 -6.91 -3.82
N HIS A 228 -15.96 -7.46 -2.76
CA HIS A 228 -16.45 -8.82 -2.76
C HIS A 228 -17.81 -8.92 -3.46
N GLY A 229 -17.87 -9.72 -4.51
CA GLY A 229 -19.11 -10.21 -5.06
C GLY A 229 -19.67 -11.41 -4.31
N GLN A 230 -20.88 -11.83 -4.67
CA GLN A 230 -21.55 -12.99 -4.10
C GLN A 230 -21.49 -14.21 -5.03
N MET A 231 -21.54 -13.96 -6.32
CA MET A 231 -21.48 -15.02 -7.34
C MET A 231 -20.02 -15.38 -7.65
N PRO A 232 -19.74 -16.57 -8.17
CA PRO A 232 -18.43 -16.88 -8.72
C PRO A 232 -18.03 -15.86 -9.80
N PHE A 233 -16.78 -15.38 -9.75
CA PHE A 233 -16.24 -14.39 -10.70
C PHE A 233 -16.92 -13.01 -10.67
N SER A 234 -17.57 -12.65 -9.55
CA SER A 234 -18.22 -11.35 -9.40
C SER A 234 -17.52 -10.41 -8.41
N ASN A 235 -16.32 -10.78 -7.91
CA ASN A 235 -15.50 -9.79 -7.22
C ASN A 235 -15.08 -8.71 -8.22
N GLU A 236 -14.94 -7.49 -7.76
CA GLU A 236 -14.86 -6.31 -8.63
C GLU A 236 -13.64 -5.44 -8.34
N ILE A 237 -13.16 -4.77 -9.39
CA ILE A 237 -12.44 -3.51 -9.29
C ILE A 237 -13.33 -2.44 -9.89
N ASN A 238 -13.68 -1.44 -9.10
CA ASN A 238 -14.49 -0.30 -9.53
C ASN A 238 -13.63 0.97 -9.54
N LEU A 239 -13.77 1.75 -10.61
CA LEU A 239 -13.25 3.11 -10.68
C LEU A 239 -14.34 4.05 -10.14
N LEU A 240 -14.05 4.75 -9.05
CA LEU A 240 -15.05 5.51 -8.32
C LEU A 240 -15.15 6.95 -8.84
N HIS A 241 -16.18 7.26 -9.59
CA HIS A 241 -16.49 8.60 -10.00
C HIS A 241 -17.71 9.15 -9.26
N ARG A 242 -17.73 10.45 -9.11
CA ARG A 242 -18.78 11.17 -8.43
C ARG A 242 -20.18 10.85 -9.00
N ASN A 243 -21.13 10.49 -8.13
CA ASN A 243 -22.54 10.28 -8.44
C ASN A 243 -22.84 9.03 -9.29
N GLU A 244 -22.05 7.97 -9.12
CA GLU A 244 -22.24 6.71 -9.84
C GLU A 244 -22.89 5.63 -9.00
N ASP A 245 -23.73 4.82 -9.67
CA ASP A 245 -24.33 3.60 -9.17
C ASP A 245 -23.56 2.41 -9.69
N HIS A 246 -23.03 1.57 -8.81
CA HIS A 246 -22.24 0.37 -9.16
C HIS A 246 -23.08 -0.92 -9.25
N GLY A 247 -24.40 -0.80 -9.10
CA GLY A 247 -25.35 -1.81 -9.51
C GLY A 247 -25.87 -2.76 -8.45
N TYR A 248 -25.11 -3.02 -7.38
CA TYR A 248 -25.62 -3.92 -6.33
C TYR A 248 -26.81 -3.32 -5.58
N PRO A 249 -27.90 -4.09 -5.27
CA PRO A 249 -28.03 -5.55 -5.37
C PRO A 249 -28.61 -6.06 -6.67
N TYR A 250 -28.90 -5.21 -7.64
CA TYR A 250 -29.51 -5.68 -8.91
C TYR A 250 -28.51 -6.45 -9.77
N TYR A 251 -27.27 -5.95 -9.81
CA TYR A 251 -26.15 -6.60 -10.45
C TYR A 251 -25.11 -7.02 -9.41
N ASP A 252 -24.44 -8.13 -9.67
CA ASP A 252 -23.29 -8.64 -8.96
C ASP A 252 -22.20 -8.87 -10.00
N GLY A 253 -21.17 -8.02 -10.00
CA GLY A 253 -20.29 -7.87 -11.16
C GLY A 253 -21.05 -7.36 -12.38
N THR A 254 -21.00 -8.12 -13.44
CA THR A 254 -21.75 -7.84 -14.67
C THR A 254 -22.98 -8.74 -14.83
N THR A 255 -23.32 -9.53 -13.82
CA THR A 255 -24.40 -10.51 -13.85
C THR A 255 -25.65 -9.96 -13.16
N CYS A 256 -26.80 -10.04 -13.86
CA CYS A 256 -28.08 -9.75 -13.22
C CYS A 256 -28.34 -10.73 -12.08
N PHE A 257 -28.53 -10.21 -10.88
CA PHE A 257 -28.51 -11.03 -9.68
C PHE A 257 -29.88 -11.13 -9.00
N LEU A 258 -30.50 -10.01 -8.61
CA LEU A 258 -31.62 -10.08 -7.68
C LEU A 258 -33.00 -9.95 -8.36
N ILE A 259 -33.19 -9.05 -9.31
CA ILE A 259 -34.48 -8.72 -9.90
C ILE A 259 -34.35 -8.67 -11.43
N PRO A 260 -34.66 -9.78 -12.13
CA PRO A 260 -34.52 -9.85 -13.59
C PRO A 260 -35.27 -8.75 -14.35
N ASP A 261 -36.45 -8.35 -13.87
CA ASP A 261 -37.23 -7.29 -14.52
C ASP A 261 -36.54 -5.92 -14.43
N THR A 262 -35.80 -5.64 -13.32
CA THR A 262 -35.00 -4.42 -13.18
C THR A 262 -33.78 -4.47 -14.07
N CYS A 263 -33.06 -5.58 -14.09
CA CYS A 263 -31.89 -5.76 -14.95
C CYS A 263 -32.26 -5.64 -16.45
N ASN A 264 -33.40 -6.15 -16.83
CA ASN A 264 -33.90 -6.09 -18.21
C ASN A 264 -34.55 -4.74 -18.55
N SER A 265 -34.68 -3.85 -17.58
CA SER A 265 -35.26 -2.52 -17.81
C SER A 265 -34.30 -1.66 -18.62
N THR A 266 -34.79 -1.07 -19.68
CA THR A 266 -34.00 -0.12 -20.49
C THR A 266 -33.78 1.23 -19.78
N THR A 267 -34.36 1.41 -18.60
CA THR A 267 -34.28 2.65 -17.81
C THR A 267 -33.29 2.59 -16.65
N TYR A 268 -32.86 1.37 -16.23
CA TYR A 268 -31.85 1.21 -15.20
C TYR A 268 -30.47 1.11 -15.83
N THR A 269 -29.60 2.00 -15.43
CA THR A 269 -28.20 2.03 -15.87
C THR A 269 -27.31 2.07 -14.64
N TYR A 270 -26.18 1.38 -14.71
CA TYR A 270 -25.17 1.40 -13.64
C TYR A 270 -23.77 1.45 -14.26
N THR A 271 -22.79 1.86 -13.45
CA THR A 271 -21.38 1.87 -13.83
C THR A 271 -20.82 0.47 -13.67
N HIS A 272 -20.38 -0.12 -14.76
CA HIS A 272 -19.78 -1.45 -14.75
C HIS A 272 -18.42 -1.42 -14.04
N PRO A 273 -18.07 -2.50 -13.31
CA PRO A 273 -16.70 -2.66 -12.81
C PRO A 273 -15.71 -2.67 -13.99
N ILE A 274 -14.53 -2.10 -13.77
CA ILE A 274 -13.45 -2.13 -14.78
C ILE A 274 -12.79 -3.51 -14.86
N ARG A 275 -13.04 -4.38 -13.87
CA ARG A 275 -12.67 -5.80 -13.88
C ARG A 275 -13.57 -6.60 -12.95
N THR A 276 -13.91 -7.83 -13.35
CA THR A 276 -14.47 -8.86 -12.48
C THR A 276 -13.53 -10.06 -12.43
N PHE A 277 -13.43 -10.73 -11.26
CA PHE A 277 -12.51 -11.83 -11.05
C PHE A 277 -12.98 -12.78 -9.94
N SER A 278 -12.28 -13.92 -9.76
CA SER A 278 -12.76 -15.05 -8.94
C SER A 278 -12.31 -15.00 -7.47
N HIS A 279 -11.22 -14.31 -7.15
CA HIS A 279 -10.61 -14.36 -5.83
C HIS A 279 -11.09 -13.19 -4.96
N PRO A 280 -11.60 -13.43 -3.72
CA PRO A 280 -12.12 -12.35 -2.88
C PRO A 280 -11.00 -11.42 -2.42
N PRO A 281 -10.99 -10.17 -2.89
CA PRO A 281 -9.94 -9.21 -2.59
C PRO A 281 -10.03 -8.64 -1.18
N ALA A 282 -8.94 -8.05 -0.72
CA ALA A 282 -8.87 -7.29 0.51
C ALA A 282 -8.33 -5.88 0.26
N GLY A 283 -7.47 -5.37 1.13
CA GLY A 283 -6.77 -4.11 0.92
C GLY A 283 -5.94 -4.13 -0.36
N CYS A 284 -5.79 -2.97 -0.97
CA CYS A 284 -5.06 -2.81 -2.21
C CYS A 284 -4.25 -1.52 -2.23
N GLU A 285 -3.14 -1.56 -2.96
CA GLU A 285 -2.31 -0.40 -3.23
C GLU A 285 -1.80 -0.39 -4.67
N PHE A 286 -1.60 0.80 -5.24
CA PHE A 286 -1.05 0.95 -6.58
C PHE A 286 0.48 1.10 -6.52
N TYR A 287 1.18 0.14 -7.12
CA TYR A 287 2.63 0.07 -7.06
C TYR A 287 3.28 0.90 -8.17
N THR A 288 3.99 1.96 -7.78
CA THR A 288 4.67 2.88 -8.71
C THR A 288 6.18 2.73 -8.75
N SER A 289 6.76 1.98 -7.80
CA SER A 289 8.21 1.80 -7.71
C SER A 289 8.74 0.90 -8.83
N ASN A 290 10.02 1.03 -9.15
CA ASN A 290 10.73 0.13 -10.05
C ASN A 290 11.60 -0.91 -9.31
N ALA A 291 11.50 -0.99 -7.99
CA ALA A 291 12.27 -1.95 -7.19
C ALA A 291 11.88 -3.40 -7.50
N ILE A 292 10.61 -3.63 -7.81
CA ILE A 292 10.09 -4.90 -8.32
C ILE A 292 9.46 -4.59 -9.68
N PRO A 293 10.21 -4.76 -10.80
CA PRO A 293 9.75 -4.35 -12.13
C PRO A 293 8.44 -5.01 -12.57
N GLU A 294 8.20 -6.25 -12.15
CA GLU A 294 7.00 -7.02 -12.46
C GLU A 294 5.73 -6.44 -11.81
N PHE A 295 5.90 -5.61 -10.77
CA PHE A 295 4.79 -4.97 -10.05
C PHE A 295 4.53 -3.54 -10.52
N GLN A 296 5.47 -2.96 -11.25
CA GLN A 296 5.41 -1.54 -11.62
C GLN A 296 4.15 -1.22 -12.44
N ASN A 297 3.44 -0.17 -12.04
CA ASN A 297 2.16 0.31 -12.60
C ASN A 297 1.02 -0.70 -12.51
N LYS A 298 1.05 -1.57 -11.49
CA LYS A 298 -0.03 -2.51 -11.19
C LYS A 298 -0.72 -2.17 -9.86
N LEU A 299 -1.98 -2.49 -9.76
CA LEU A 299 -2.69 -2.57 -8.49
C LEU A 299 -2.39 -3.92 -7.86
N ILE A 300 -1.91 -3.90 -6.61
CA ILE A 300 -1.69 -5.09 -5.80
C ILE A 300 -2.86 -5.23 -4.85
N THR A 301 -3.43 -6.43 -4.70
CA THR A 301 -4.44 -6.71 -3.68
C THR A 301 -4.17 -8.02 -2.96
N GLY A 302 -4.40 -8.02 -1.65
CA GLY A 302 -4.42 -9.23 -0.84
C GLY A 302 -5.66 -10.08 -1.16
N ILE A 303 -5.57 -11.38 -0.92
CA ILE A 303 -6.67 -12.33 -1.12
C ILE A 303 -7.06 -12.99 0.20
N LEU A 304 -8.38 -13.00 0.53
CA LEU A 304 -8.85 -13.44 1.84
C LEU A 304 -9.09 -14.94 1.97
N TRP A 305 -9.71 -15.56 0.97
CA TRP A 305 -10.13 -16.97 1.08
C TRP A 305 -9.18 -17.95 0.39
N HIS A 306 -8.21 -17.40 -0.31
CA HIS A 306 -7.13 -18.14 -0.94
C HIS A 306 -5.80 -17.60 -0.41
N ARG A 307 -4.71 -18.21 -0.83
CA ARG A 307 -3.35 -17.80 -0.48
C ARG A 307 -2.78 -16.95 -1.59
N GLY A 308 -1.97 -15.96 -1.26
CA GLY A 308 -1.31 -15.16 -2.26
C GLY A 308 -1.87 -13.74 -2.43
N ILE A 309 -1.44 -13.10 -3.49
CA ILE A 309 -1.83 -11.74 -3.88
C ILE A 309 -2.18 -11.73 -5.38
N MET A 310 -2.99 -10.76 -5.78
CA MET A 310 -3.24 -10.50 -7.19
C MET A 310 -2.64 -9.18 -7.64
N LEU A 311 -2.17 -9.17 -8.86
CA LEU A 311 -1.67 -8.01 -9.58
C LEU A 311 -2.61 -7.71 -10.74
N PHE A 312 -2.92 -6.44 -10.96
CA PHE A 312 -3.76 -5.99 -12.07
C PHE A 312 -3.05 -4.93 -12.89
N ASP A 313 -2.88 -5.21 -14.17
CA ASP A 313 -2.30 -4.28 -15.13
C ASP A 313 -3.35 -3.27 -15.59
N PHE A 314 -3.03 -1.99 -15.48
CA PHE A 314 -3.88 -0.92 -16.00
C PHE A 314 -3.39 -0.45 -17.37
N ASN A 315 -4.33 0.03 -18.20
CA ASN A 315 -3.98 0.75 -19.41
C ASN A 315 -3.29 2.10 -19.09
N ALA A 316 -2.75 2.77 -20.09
CA ALA A 316 -2.05 4.04 -19.91
C ALA A 316 -2.94 5.20 -19.40
N ALA A 317 -4.25 5.12 -19.61
CA ALA A 317 -5.22 6.09 -19.10
C ALA A 317 -5.62 5.84 -17.63
N LEU A 318 -5.28 4.68 -17.09
CA LEU A 318 -5.65 4.22 -15.75
C LEU A 318 -7.18 4.12 -15.53
N ASP A 319 -7.92 3.81 -16.60
CA ASP A 319 -9.38 3.68 -16.58
C ASP A 319 -9.87 2.27 -16.87
N SER A 320 -8.97 1.33 -17.10
CA SER A 320 -9.31 -0.03 -17.50
C SER A 320 -8.21 -1.01 -17.07
N VAL A 321 -8.61 -2.19 -16.59
CA VAL A 321 -7.71 -3.30 -16.31
C VAL A 321 -7.54 -4.14 -17.58
N VAL A 322 -6.30 -4.30 -18.04
CA VAL A 322 -5.95 -5.00 -19.28
C VAL A 322 -5.29 -6.36 -19.07
N GLY A 323 -4.87 -6.66 -17.85
CA GLY A 323 -4.25 -7.92 -17.45
C GLY A 323 -4.41 -8.19 -15.97
N GLU A 324 -4.26 -9.45 -15.58
CA GLU A 324 -4.20 -9.87 -14.18
C GLU A 324 -3.25 -11.04 -14.02
N GLU A 325 -2.62 -11.10 -12.85
CA GLU A 325 -1.73 -12.17 -12.46
C GLU A 325 -2.01 -12.57 -11.01
N TYR A 326 -2.10 -13.86 -10.75
CA TYR A 326 -2.29 -14.40 -9.42
C TYR A 326 -0.99 -15.06 -8.95
N LEU A 327 -0.37 -14.48 -7.94
CA LEU A 327 0.84 -15.02 -7.31
C LEU A 327 0.43 -15.94 -6.17
N GLU A 328 0.52 -17.24 -6.42
CA GLU A 328 0.22 -18.31 -5.47
C GLU A 328 1.34 -19.35 -5.45
N GLY A 329 1.30 -20.27 -4.50
CA GLY A 329 2.31 -21.31 -4.36
C GLY A 329 3.59 -20.85 -3.66
N GLY A 330 4.51 -21.79 -3.38
CA GLY A 330 5.79 -21.49 -2.74
C GLY A 330 5.65 -20.74 -1.43
N ALA A 331 6.31 -19.58 -1.32
CA ALA A 331 6.23 -18.75 -0.12
C ALA A 331 4.83 -18.19 0.15
N PHE A 332 4.00 -17.98 -0.90
CA PHE A 332 2.63 -17.50 -0.75
C PHE A 332 1.67 -18.57 -0.21
N ASP A 333 1.99 -19.86 -0.28
CA ASP A 333 1.18 -20.94 0.33
C ASP A 333 1.06 -20.83 1.86
N LEU A 334 1.94 -20.08 2.49
CA LEU A 334 1.92 -19.82 3.93
C LEU A 334 1.16 -18.56 4.30
N MET A 335 0.53 -17.88 3.32
CA MET A 335 -0.13 -16.59 3.50
C MET A 335 -1.65 -16.74 3.33
N TRP A 336 -2.31 -17.17 4.39
CA TRP A 336 -3.77 -17.25 4.43
C TRP A 336 -4.38 -15.94 4.90
N ARG A 337 -5.45 -15.47 4.24
CA ARG A 337 -6.16 -14.22 4.58
C ARG A 337 -5.27 -12.98 4.53
N ASN A 338 -4.65 -12.73 3.39
CA ASN A 338 -3.89 -11.50 3.16
C ASN A 338 -4.86 -10.31 3.19
N ARG A 339 -4.78 -9.53 4.28
CA ARG A 339 -5.77 -8.49 4.58
C ARG A 339 -5.41 -7.13 4.02
N ASP A 340 -4.13 -6.78 4.06
CA ASP A 340 -3.71 -5.44 3.66
C ASP A 340 -2.24 -5.38 3.26
N ILE A 341 -1.90 -4.29 2.56
CA ILE A 341 -0.57 -4.05 1.98
C ILE A 341 -0.16 -2.61 2.29
N ALA A 342 1.11 -2.40 2.66
CA ALA A 342 1.69 -1.08 2.81
C ALA A 342 3.01 -0.99 2.06
N ILE A 343 3.08 -0.15 1.02
CA ILE A 343 4.27 0.02 0.18
C ILE A 343 5.19 1.06 0.82
N ARG A 344 6.48 0.71 0.92
CA ARG A 344 7.53 1.60 1.41
C ARG A 344 8.12 2.46 0.28
N PRO A 345 8.76 3.60 0.62
CA PRO A 345 9.42 4.46 -0.37
C PRO A 345 10.54 3.75 -1.18
N ASP A 346 11.15 2.70 -0.63
CA ASP A 346 12.17 1.89 -1.32
C ASP A 346 11.56 0.87 -2.30
N GLY A 347 10.23 0.76 -2.34
CA GLY A 347 9.49 -0.17 -3.18
C GLY A 347 9.33 -1.58 -2.60
N SER A 348 9.91 -1.87 -1.46
CA SER A 348 9.50 -3.04 -0.67
C SER A 348 8.13 -2.79 -0.05
N PHE A 349 7.45 -3.82 0.42
CA PHE A 349 6.14 -3.64 1.03
C PHE A 349 5.90 -4.61 2.18
N TYR A 350 5.01 -4.22 3.08
CA TYR A 350 4.49 -5.10 4.11
C TYR A 350 3.16 -5.71 3.66
N LEU A 351 2.96 -6.96 4.03
CA LEU A 351 1.74 -7.73 3.79
C LEU A 351 1.28 -8.33 5.11
N ILE A 352 0.03 -8.09 5.51
CA ILE A 352 -0.53 -8.66 6.72
C ILE A 352 -1.48 -9.81 6.45
N THR A 353 -1.45 -10.78 7.35
CA THR A 353 -2.49 -11.80 7.47
C THR A 353 -3.26 -11.56 8.77
N ASN A 354 -4.59 -11.59 8.70
CA ASN A 354 -5.45 -11.38 9.86
C ASN A 354 -6.22 -12.65 10.28
N ASP A 355 -5.59 -13.77 10.21
CA ASP A 355 -6.08 -15.00 10.82
C ASP A 355 -5.72 -14.98 12.31
N ARG A 356 -6.71 -15.06 13.21
CA ARG A 356 -6.49 -15.10 14.67
C ARG A 356 -5.53 -16.20 15.12
N MET A 357 -5.42 -17.27 14.35
CA MET A 357 -4.52 -18.37 14.65
C MET A 357 -3.10 -18.16 14.11
N ASP A 358 -2.92 -17.25 13.16
CA ASP A 358 -1.66 -17.04 12.46
C ASP A 358 -1.52 -15.59 11.93
N ALA A 359 -1.84 -14.61 12.78
CA ALA A 359 -1.63 -13.19 12.45
C ALA A 359 -0.14 -12.93 12.25
N ARG A 360 0.22 -12.32 11.14
CA ARG A 360 1.63 -12.01 10.80
C ARG A 360 1.73 -10.76 9.94
N ILE A 361 2.84 -10.07 10.13
CA ILE A 361 3.31 -9.05 9.18
C ILE A 361 4.55 -9.61 8.49
N ARG A 362 4.53 -9.56 7.16
CA ARG A 362 5.64 -10.01 6.31
C ARG A 362 6.19 -8.83 5.55
N TRP A 363 7.49 -8.75 5.50
CA TRP A 363 8.21 -7.83 4.63
C TRP A 363 8.55 -8.55 3.33
N VAL A 364 8.07 -8.00 2.21
CA VAL A 364 8.30 -8.50 0.85
C VAL A 364 9.22 -7.52 0.13
N HIS A 365 10.34 -8.00 -0.35
CA HIS A 365 11.36 -7.18 -0.99
C HIS A 365 12.15 -8.00 -2.02
N PRO A 366 12.87 -7.36 -2.96
CA PRO A 366 13.81 -8.08 -3.81
C PRO A 366 14.87 -8.79 -2.97
N ASP A 367 15.16 -10.06 -3.29
CA ASP A 367 16.22 -10.81 -2.60
C ASP A 367 17.59 -10.21 -2.98
N PRO A 368 18.34 -9.65 -2.04
CA PRO A 368 19.63 -9.04 -2.33
C PRO A 368 20.66 -10.02 -2.84
N SER A 369 20.52 -11.32 -2.60
CA SER A 369 21.45 -12.35 -3.07
C SER A 369 21.33 -12.65 -4.56
N THR A 370 20.19 -12.24 -5.18
CA THR A 370 19.89 -12.50 -6.60
C THR A 370 20.07 -11.29 -7.49
N SER A 371 20.34 -10.13 -6.94
CA SER A 371 20.80 -8.98 -7.72
C SER A 371 22.21 -9.26 -8.27
N SER A 372 22.28 -10.14 -9.27
CA SER A 372 23.47 -10.33 -10.11
C SER A 372 23.72 -9.15 -11.07
N PHE A 373 22.91 -8.11 -10.99
CA PHE A 373 23.36 -6.77 -11.28
C PHE A 373 24.10 -6.30 -10.02
N GLU A 374 25.43 -6.37 -10.04
CA GLU A 374 26.26 -5.71 -9.06
C GLU A 374 25.61 -4.37 -8.72
N ALA A 375 24.98 -4.28 -7.55
CA ALA A 375 24.81 -3.01 -6.91
C ALA A 375 26.23 -2.47 -6.78
N ALA A 376 26.56 -1.49 -7.60
CA ALA A 376 27.82 -0.79 -7.47
C ALA A 376 28.01 -0.49 -5.99
N PRO A 377 29.18 -0.74 -5.39
CA PRO A 377 29.42 -0.52 -3.97
C PRO A 377 28.86 0.82 -3.59
N GLN A 378 28.08 0.89 -2.51
CA GLN A 378 27.39 2.11 -2.05
C GLN A 378 28.32 3.30 -1.73
N ASP A 379 29.63 3.13 -1.92
CA ASP A 379 30.63 4.19 -1.74
C ASP A 379 30.81 5.14 -2.93
N HIS A 380 30.13 4.90 -4.07
CA HIS A 380 30.22 5.78 -5.25
C HIS A 380 28.86 6.30 -5.71
N ALA A 381 28.00 6.72 -4.75
CA ALA A 381 26.77 7.40 -5.10
C ALA A 381 27.09 8.66 -5.90
N VAL A 382 26.79 8.64 -7.21
CA VAL A 382 26.90 9.83 -8.05
C VAL A 382 26.00 10.90 -7.45
N ARG A 383 26.59 11.96 -6.90
CA ARG A 383 25.85 13.09 -6.39
C ARG A 383 25.73 14.14 -7.47
N MET A 384 24.50 14.56 -7.76
CA MET A 384 24.26 15.64 -8.71
C MET A 384 23.21 16.61 -8.21
N TRP A 385 23.44 17.90 -8.47
CA TRP A 385 22.53 18.97 -8.07
C TRP A 385 22.75 20.24 -8.91
N PRO A 386 21.74 21.11 -9.00
CA PRO A 386 20.36 20.85 -8.63
C PRO A 386 19.70 19.88 -9.62
N ASN A 387 18.73 19.09 -9.14
CA ASN A 387 17.86 18.28 -9.98
C ASN A 387 16.44 18.37 -9.40
N PRO A 388 15.49 19.03 -10.08
CA PRO A 388 15.57 19.63 -11.42
C PRO A 388 16.53 20.79 -11.54
N THR A 389 17.06 20.99 -12.76
CA THR A 389 17.98 22.10 -13.10
C THR A 389 17.41 23.00 -14.19
N SER A 390 17.73 24.31 -14.15
CA SER A 390 17.44 25.24 -15.26
C SER A 390 18.66 25.56 -16.12
N ASP A 391 19.81 25.85 -15.49
CA ASP A 391 20.97 26.37 -16.21
C ASP A 391 22.23 25.54 -16.02
N ARG A 392 22.45 25.02 -14.84
CA ARG A 392 23.71 24.28 -14.50
C ARG A 392 23.40 23.04 -13.73
N LEU A 393 24.11 21.96 -14.07
CA LEU A 393 24.11 20.71 -13.34
C LEU A 393 25.52 20.43 -12.86
N THR A 394 25.68 20.19 -11.57
CA THR A 394 26.93 19.72 -10.97
C THR A 394 26.83 18.22 -10.71
N VAL A 395 27.82 17.47 -11.14
CA VAL A 395 27.95 16.04 -10.87
C VAL A 395 29.25 15.83 -10.10
N MET A 396 29.19 15.11 -8.99
CA MET A 396 30.40 14.66 -8.26
C MET A 396 30.71 13.22 -8.65
N ALA A 397 31.96 13.00 -9.04
CA ALA A 397 32.50 11.69 -9.30
C ALA A 397 34.04 11.76 -9.10
N ASP A 398 34.66 10.61 -8.85
CA ASP A 398 36.10 10.55 -8.66
C ASP A 398 36.86 11.01 -9.91
N GLY A 399 38.09 11.42 -9.70
CA GLY A 399 38.87 12.15 -10.71
C GLY A 399 39.22 11.42 -12.01
N ASP A 400 39.02 10.13 -12.09
CA ASP A 400 39.21 9.29 -13.28
C ASP A 400 37.91 8.91 -13.99
N ALA A 401 36.76 9.38 -13.49
CA ALA A 401 35.46 9.08 -14.08
C ALA A 401 35.28 9.77 -15.45
N THR A 402 34.67 9.06 -16.38
CA THR A 402 34.09 9.62 -17.61
C THR A 402 32.61 9.89 -17.39
N ILE A 403 32.19 11.13 -17.70
CA ILE A 403 30.80 11.52 -17.52
C ILE A 403 30.19 11.95 -18.84
N GLU A 404 29.00 11.39 -19.12
CA GLU A 404 28.22 11.69 -20.31
C GLU A 404 26.86 12.20 -19.93
N LEU A 405 26.38 13.25 -20.58
CA LEU A 405 24.99 13.66 -20.54
C LEU A 405 24.28 13.17 -21.81
N LEU A 406 23.23 12.38 -21.62
CA LEU A 406 22.52 11.70 -22.68
C LEU A 406 21.10 12.26 -22.81
N ASP A 407 20.59 12.33 -24.04
CA ASP A 407 19.15 12.49 -24.26
C ASP A 407 18.37 11.20 -24.00
N MET A 408 17.05 11.24 -24.07
CA MET A 408 16.19 10.08 -23.82
C MET A 408 16.28 8.98 -24.89
N GLN A 409 16.97 9.23 -25.99
CA GLN A 409 17.32 8.24 -27.01
C GLN A 409 18.72 7.62 -26.78
N GLY A 410 19.38 7.99 -25.66
CA GLY A 410 20.71 7.50 -25.31
C GLY A 410 21.84 8.14 -26.09
N ARG A 411 21.60 9.23 -26.81
CA ARG A 411 22.61 9.95 -27.57
C ARG A 411 23.30 10.99 -26.69
N SER A 412 24.62 11.08 -26.77
CA SER A 412 25.37 12.08 -26.03
C SER A 412 24.99 13.50 -26.49
N THR A 413 24.71 14.38 -25.50
CA THR A 413 24.47 15.79 -25.77
C THR A 413 25.78 16.54 -26.00
N ASN A 414 25.78 17.45 -26.97
CA ASN A 414 26.96 18.24 -27.28
C ASN A 414 26.97 19.57 -26.49
N ILE A 415 27.04 19.48 -25.15
CA ILE A 415 27.13 20.66 -24.28
C ILE A 415 28.49 20.73 -23.59
N ALA A 416 28.87 21.98 -23.22
CA ALA A 416 30.13 22.22 -22.51
C ALA A 416 30.08 21.61 -21.10
N MET A 417 31.15 20.85 -20.79
CA MET A 417 31.41 20.33 -19.47
C MET A 417 32.72 20.92 -18.95
N HIS A 418 32.71 21.50 -17.76
CA HIS A 418 33.90 22.00 -17.07
C HIS A 418 34.20 21.13 -15.85
N ARG A 419 35.41 20.66 -15.78
CA ARG A 419 35.89 19.87 -14.63
C ARG A 419 36.64 20.74 -13.62
N MET A 420 36.29 20.58 -12.34
CA MET A 420 36.91 21.25 -11.20
C MET A 420 37.19 20.21 -10.08
N GLY A 421 38.34 19.53 -10.16
CA GLY A 421 38.67 18.42 -9.25
C GLY A 421 37.75 17.20 -9.50
N ASP A 422 37.00 16.84 -8.49
CA ASP A 422 35.97 15.79 -8.46
C ASP A 422 34.56 16.26 -8.84
N ARG A 423 34.44 17.53 -9.31
CA ARG A 423 33.17 18.13 -9.76
C ARG A 423 33.18 18.33 -11.27
N PHE A 424 32.11 17.97 -11.90
CA PHE A 424 31.84 18.13 -13.33
C PHE A 424 30.62 19.02 -13.48
N LEU A 425 30.79 20.18 -14.13
CA LEU A 425 29.73 21.18 -14.33
C LEU A 425 29.28 21.15 -15.78
N PHE A 426 28.01 20.91 -16.00
CA PHE A 426 27.34 20.99 -17.29
C PHE A 426 26.58 22.29 -17.43
N ASP A 427 26.78 23.00 -18.55
CA ASP A 427 25.93 24.14 -18.91
C ASP A 427 24.68 23.65 -19.63
N MET A 428 23.58 23.58 -18.87
CA MET A 428 22.30 23.06 -19.35
C MET A 428 21.43 24.13 -20.05
N ALA A 429 21.87 25.39 -20.06
CA ALA A 429 21.02 26.51 -20.53
C ALA A 429 20.60 26.36 -22.01
N ALA A 430 21.47 25.78 -22.84
CA ALA A 430 21.21 25.57 -24.26
C ALA A 430 20.33 24.36 -24.58
N LEU A 431 20.03 23.51 -23.61
CA LEU A 431 19.21 22.31 -23.82
C LEU A 431 17.71 22.62 -23.67
N PRO A 432 16.85 22.02 -24.49
CA PRO A 432 15.40 22.07 -24.30
C PRO A 432 14.99 21.55 -22.93
N SER A 433 13.87 22.06 -22.40
CA SER A 433 13.24 21.47 -21.22
C SER A 433 12.85 20.01 -21.49
N GLY A 434 13.12 19.12 -20.55
CA GLY A 434 12.87 17.70 -20.75
C GLY A 434 13.69 16.81 -19.81
N LEU A 435 13.62 15.51 -20.06
CA LEU A 435 14.39 14.50 -19.35
C LEU A 435 15.71 14.22 -20.06
N TYR A 436 16.75 14.06 -19.25
CA TYR A 436 18.10 13.66 -19.65
C TYR A 436 18.61 12.59 -18.69
N ALA A 437 19.74 11.98 -19.04
CA ALA A 437 20.42 11.03 -18.16
C ALA A 437 21.91 11.38 -18.07
N VAL A 438 22.46 11.38 -16.87
CA VAL A 438 23.90 11.42 -16.63
C VAL A 438 24.42 10.00 -16.48
N ARG A 439 25.35 9.61 -17.32
CA ARG A 439 26.09 8.37 -17.21
C ARG A 439 27.49 8.66 -16.68
N VAL A 440 27.86 8.02 -15.59
CA VAL A 440 29.20 8.06 -14.99
C VAL A 440 29.83 6.70 -15.18
N ILE A 441 30.98 6.67 -15.82
CA ILE A 441 31.78 5.46 -16.10
C ILE A 441 33.08 5.57 -15.32
N GLN A 442 33.30 4.61 -14.41
CA GLN A 442 34.50 4.58 -13.57
C GLN A 442 34.93 3.15 -13.29
N ALA A 443 36.23 2.86 -13.40
CA ALA A 443 36.82 1.54 -13.13
C ALA A 443 36.07 0.36 -13.80
N GLY A 444 35.52 0.60 -15.02
CA GLY A 444 34.77 -0.41 -15.78
C GLY A 444 33.32 -0.59 -15.38
N THR A 445 32.83 0.14 -14.36
CA THR A 445 31.41 0.20 -13.98
C THR A 445 30.74 1.45 -14.55
N SER A 446 29.42 1.39 -14.76
CA SER A 446 28.64 2.51 -15.30
C SER A 446 27.41 2.71 -14.46
N VAL A 447 27.23 3.93 -13.95
CA VAL A 447 26.02 4.35 -13.22
C VAL A 447 25.30 5.40 -14.04
N THR A 448 23.97 5.27 -14.18
CA THR A 448 23.15 6.25 -14.93
C THR A 448 22.06 6.81 -14.02
N GLN A 449 21.95 8.13 -13.98
CA GLN A 449 20.96 8.84 -13.18
C GLN A 449 20.16 9.83 -14.02
N ARG A 450 18.86 9.99 -13.74
CA ARG A 450 17.95 10.92 -14.42
C ARG A 450 18.17 12.36 -14.01
N VAL A 451 18.05 13.28 -14.98
CA VAL A 451 18.08 14.73 -14.77
C VAL A 451 16.84 15.36 -15.42
N VAL A 452 16.18 16.22 -14.69
CA VAL A 452 15.07 17.04 -15.19
C VAL A 452 15.56 18.43 -15.51
N LYS A 453 15.50 18.85 -16.77
CA LYS A 453 15.76 20.21 -17.23
C LYS A 453 14.43 20.97 -17.29
N ARG A 454 14.33 22.08 -16.57
CA ARG A 454 13.19 23.01 -16.57
C ARG A 454 13.37 24.12 -17.58
#